data_3be0fa94d91a2e8f1c9692002d835e87
#
_entry.id   3be0fa94d91a2e8f1c9692002d835e87
#
_cell.length_a   1.000
_cell.length_b   1.000
_cell.length_c   1.000
_cell.angle_alpha   90.00
_cell.angle_beta   90.00
_cell.angle_gamma   90.00
#
_symmetry.space_group_name_H-M   'P 1'
#
loop_
_entity.id
_entity.type
_entity.pdbx_description
1 polymer ?
#
loop_
_entity_poly.entity_id
_entity_poly.type
_entity_poly.pdbx_seq_one_letter_code
_entity_poly.pdbx_strand_id
1 'polypeptide(L)'
;MIARRHFITFSAAALCLAALPSHARTSMRVLSSPGCGCCHAWADLARRRGFDVVVEELSDPQAQKTARGIPMNLASCHTVEAGGYIFEGHVPFEAVEAVLTDLPDIIGLAVPGMPLGSPGMGDDPSAQFDVIAFGGDAGAGAVFYRAGTARPFDI
;
A
#
# COMPACT_ATOMS: atom_id res chain seq x y z
N MET A 1 36.34 -50.47 51.88
CA MET A 1 35.37 -50.55 50.75
C MET A 1 34.76 -49.18 50.55
N ILE A 2 35.19 -48.46 49.50
CA ILE A 2 34.75 -47.07 49.24
C ILE A 2 33.80 -47.15 48.04
N ALA A 3 32.52 -46.82 48.26
CA ALA A 3 31.48 -46.81 47.21
C ALA A 3 31.58 -45.51 46.40
N ARG A 4 31.90 -45.62 45.12
CA ARG A 4 31.83 -44.51 44.14
C ARG A 4 30.42 -44.20 43.76
N ARG A 5 29.89 -43.03 44.19
CA ARG A 5 28.62 -42.47 43.73
C ARG A 5 28.85 -41.70 42.41
N HIS A 6 28.34 -42.21 41.30
CA HIS A 6 28.31 -41.49 40.03
C HIS A 6 27.16 -40.48 40.09
N PHE A 7 27.49 -39.19 40.02
CA PHE A 7 26.55 -38.12 39.76
C PHE A 7 26.37 -38.00 38.25
N ILE A 8 25.16 -38.36 37.78
CA ILE A 8 24.76 -38.12 36.39
C ILE A 8 24.19 -36.72 36.34
N THR A 9 24.92 -35.78 35.76
CA THR A 9 24.43 -34.42 35.47
C THR A 9 23.59 -34.45 34.19
N PHE A 10 22.28 -34.30 34.30
CA PHE A 10 21.40 -34.09 33.17
C PHE A 10 21.56 -32.61 32.70
N SER A 11 22.23 -32.40 31.59
CA SER A 11 22.22 -31.11 30.90
C SER A 11 20.93 -30.97 30.12
N ALA A 12 20.02 -30.15 30.65
CA ALA A 12 18.82 -29.73 29.90
C ALA A 12 19.23 -28.70 28.85
N ALA A 13 19.32 -29.12 27.59
CA ALA A 13 19.48 -28.21 26.48
C ALA A 13 18.15 -27.47 26.26
N ALA A 14 18.10 -26.19 26.65
CA ALA A 14 16.96 -25.31 26.37
C ALA A 14 16.96 -24.97 24.88
N LEU A 15 16.04 -25.57 24.14
CA LEU A 15 15.79 -25.23 22.73
C LEU A 15 15.07 -23.89 22.70
N CYS A 16 15.81 -22.79 22.47
CA CYS A 16 15.22 -21.47 22.18
C CYS A 16 14.58 -21.54 20.78
N LEU A 17 13.27 -21.79 20.71
CA LEU A 17 12.49 -21.52 19.50
C LEU A 17 12.49 -19.99 19.29
N ALA A 18 13.34 -19.50 18.40
CA ALA A 18 13.26 -18.14 17.89
C ALA A 18 11.91 -18.01 17.15
N ALA A 19 10.95 -17.33 17.76
CA ALA A 19 9.72 -16.94 17.08
C ALA A 19 10.12 -15.98 15.94
N LEU A 20 10.00 -16.45 14.70
CA LEU A 20 10.14 -15.60 13.53
C LEU A 20 9.04 -14.53 13.60
N PRO A 21 9.38 -13.24 13.41
CA PRO A 21 8.36 -12.20 13.38
C PRO A 21 7.39 -12.53 12.25
N SER A 22 6.13 -12.80 12.59
CA SER A 22 5.06 -12.88 11.63
C SER A 22 4.89 -11.47 11.07
N HIS A 23 5.34 -11.21 9.86
CA HIS A 23 5.02 -9.99 9.13
C HIS A 23 3.50 -9.99 8.89
N ALA A 24 2.77 -9.29 9.74
CA ALA A 24 1.36 -9.04 9.49
C ALA A 24 1.27 -8.30 8.13
N ARG A 25 0.50 -8.88 7.20
CA ARG A 25 0.26 -8.25 5.89
C ARG A 25 -0.45 -6.91 6.13
N THR A 26 -0.01 -5.87 5.43
CA THR A 26 -0.72 -4.59 5.49
C THR A 26 -2.10 -4.75 4.87
N SER A 27 -3.13 -4.44 5.66
CA SER A 27 -4.52 -4.49 5.21
C SER A 27 -4.83 -3.27 4.35
N MET A 28 -5.53 -3.51 3.23
CA MET A 28 -6.01 -2.50 2.29
C MET A 28 -7.52 -2.65 2.09
N ARG A 29 -8.24 -1.54 2.19
CA ARG A 29 -9.66 -1.46 1.85
C ARG A 29 -9.81 -0.64 0.57
N VAL A 30 -10.23 -1.29 -0.50
CA VAL A 30 -10.42 -0.68 -1.82
C VAL A 30 -11.90 -0.34 -2.01
N LEU A 31 -12.21 0.95 -2.11
CA LEU A 31 -13.55 1.48 -2.31
C LEU A 31 -13.74 1.82 -3.79
N SER A 32 -14.69 1.19 -4.45
CA SER A 32 -14.90 1.35 -5.89
C SER A 32 -16.37 1.47 -6.26
N SER A 33 -16.62 1.89 -7.50
CA SER A 33 -17.96 1.76 -8.09
C SER A 33 -18.28 0.29 -8.40
N PRO A 34 -19.56 -0.12 -8.39
CA PRO A 34 -19.95 -1.46 -8.80
C PRO A 34 -19.46 -1.80 -10.20
N GLY A 35 -18.87 -3.00 -10.36
CA GLY A 35 -18.41 -3.51 -11.65
C GLY A 35 -17.18 -2.82 -12.23
N CYS A 36 -16.40 -2.07 -11.45
CA CYS A 36 -15.19 -1.39 -11.90
C CYS A 36 -14.06 -2.40 -12.18
N GLY A 37 -13.89 -2.84 -13.42
CA GLY A 37 -12.91 -3.85 -13.81
C GLY A 37 -11.46 -3.45 -13.52
N CYS A 38 -11.07 -2.21 -13.80
CA CYS A 38 -9.70 -1.72 -13.51
C CYS A 38 -9.42 -1.60 -12.01
N CYS A 39 -10.44 -1.33 -11.19
CA CYS A 39 -10.31 -1.33 -9.73
C CYS A 39 -10.00 -2.74 -9.20
N HIS A 40 -10.71 -3.75 -9.71
CA HIS A 40 -10.43 -5.15 -9.39
C HIS A 40 -9.04 -5.58 -9.88
N ALA A 41 -8.63 -5.15 -11.09
CA ALA A 41 -7.29 -5.44 -11.61
C ALA A 41 -6.18 -4.86 -10.73
N TRP A 42 -6.35 -3.61 -10.24
CA TRP A 42 -5.43 -3.00 -9.26
C TRP A 42 -5.40 -3.81 -7.95
N ALA A 43 -6.57 -4.17 -7.41
CA ALA A 43 -6.69 -4.94 -6.18
C ALA A 43 -6.02 -6.33 -6.29
N ASP A 44 -6.12 -6.99 -7.44
CA ASP A 44 -5.46 -8.27 -7.69
C ASP A 44 -3.93 -8.12 -7.78
N LEU A 45 -3.44 -7.01 -8.34
CA LEU A 45 -2.01 -6.68 -8.31
C LEU A 45 -1.53 -6.49 -6.85
N ALA A 46 -2.28 -5.77 -6.02
CA ALA A 46 -1.97 -5.57 -4.61
C ALA A 46 -1.90 -6.91 -3.85
N ARG A 47 -2.85 -7.81 -4.08
CA ARG A 47 -2.82 -9.16 -3.48
C ARG A 47 -1.57 -9.94 -3.88
N ARG A 48 -1.17 -9.88 -5.16
CA ARG A 48 0.07 -10.53 -5.64
C ARG A 48 1.33 -9.94 -5.01
N ARG A 49 1.30 -8.67 -4.58
CA ARG A 49 2.38 -8.01 -3.83
C ARG A 49 2.37 -8.33 -2.32
N GLY A 50 1.40 -9.11 -1.86
CA GLY A 50 1.33 -9.58 -0.47
C GLY A 50 0.49 -8.72 0.46
N PHE A 51 -0.26 -7.75 -0.06
CA PHE A 51 -1.25 -7.00 0.73
C PHE A 51 -2.49 -7.85 1.02
N ASP A 52 -3.13 -7.59 2.15
CA ASP A 52 -4.44 -8.17 2.48
C ASP A 52 -5.54 -7.21 2.01
N VAL A 53 -6.24 -7.56 0.92
CA VAL A 53 -7.09 -6.63 0.19
C VAL A 53 -8.56 -7.04 0.25
N VAL A 54 -9.38 -6.13 0.78
CA VAL A 54 -10.84 -6.19 0.73
C VAL A 54 -11.35 -5.14 -0.26
N VAL A 55 -12.17 -5.54 -1.23
CA VAL A 55 -12.86 -4.63 -2.15
C VAL A 55 -14.29 -4.41 -1.68
N GLU A 56 -14.68 -3.16 -1.56
CA GLU A 56 -16.04 -2.74 -1.21
C GLU A 56 -16.62 -1.87 -2.34
N GLU A 57 -17.69 -2.32 -2.93
CA GLU A 57 -18.42 -1.57 -3.96
C GLU A 57 -19.40 -0.61 -3.30
N LEU A 58 -19.33 0.66 -3.66
CA LEU A 58 -20.13 1.74 -3.10
C LEU A 58 -21.10 2.28 -4.15
N SER A 59 -22.35 2.53 -3.75
CA SER A 59 -23.34 3.18 -4.61
C SER A 59 -23.03 4.65 -4.90
N ASP A 60 -22.35 5.34 -3.98
CA ASP A 60 -21.90 6.72 -4.12
C ASP A 60 -20.43 6.87 -3.70
N PRO A 61 -19.48 6.50 -4.57
CA PRO A 61 -18.06 6.66 -4.27
C PRO A 61 -17.64 8.13 -4.18
N GLN A 62 -18.36 9.06 -4.84
CA GLN A 62 -17.99 10.47 -4.84
C GLN A 62 -18.17 11.14 -3.48
N ALA A 63 -19.28 10.87 -2.78
CA ALA A 63 -19.50 11.36 -1.42
C ALA A 63 -18.41 10.85 -0.47
N GLN A 64 -17.95 9.61 -0.67
CA GLN A 64 -16.91 9.00 0.13
C GLN A 64 -15.52 9.65 -0.08
N LYS A 65 -15.22 10.10 -1.31
CA LYS A 65 -13.96 10.82 -1.61
C LYS A 65 -13.92 12.18 -0.89
N THR A 66 -15.00 12.92 -0.95
CA THR A 66 -15.13 14.21 -0.26
C THR A 66 -14.95 14.05 1.25
N ALA A 67 -15.57 13.05 1.86
CA ALA A 67 -15.47 12.77 3.29
C ALA A 67 -14.04 12.41 3.74
N ARG A 68 -13.19 11.94 2.84
CA ARG A 68 -11.78 11.60 3.08
C ARG A 68 -10.81 12.72 2.76
N GLY A 69 -11.30 13.90 2.39
CA GLY A 69 -10.46 15.05 2.08
C GLY A 69 -9.72 14.94 0.76
N ILE A 70 -10.16 14.06 -0.17
CA ILE A 70 -9.56 13.95 -1.49
C ILE A 70 -9.95 15.17 -2.31
N PRO A 71 -8.98 15.97 -2.82
CA PRO A 71 -9.28 17.09 -3.70
C PRO A 71 -9.98 16.62 -4.98
N MET A 72 -11.03 17.31 -5.38
CA MET A 72 -11.86 16.88 -6.53
C MET A 72 -11.09 16.79 -7.84
N ASN A 73 -10.10 17.65 -8.04
CA ASN A 73 -9.20 17.62 -9.19
C ASN A 73 -8.21 16.45 -9.17
N LEU A 74 -8.09 15.74 -8.04
CA LEU A 74 -7.25 14.56 -7.89
C LEU A 74 -8.08 13.26 -7.88
N ALA A 75 -9.40 13.34 -7.89
CA ALA A 75 -10.29 12.18 -7.86
C ALA A 75 -10.09 11.26 -9.09
N SER A 76 -10.14 9.96 -8.84
CA SER A 76 -9.98 8.91 -9.84
C SER A 76 -11.06 7.82 -9.67
N CYS A 77 -10.84 6.58 -10.16
CA CYS A 77 -11.87 5.56 -10.21
C CYS A 77 -12.10 4.82 -8.88
N HIS A 78 -11.10 4.69 -8.03
CA HIS A 78 -11.20 4.01 -6.74
C HIS A 78 -10.36 4.70 -5.67
N THR A 79 -10.66 4.41 -4.42
CA THR A 79 -9.93 4.91 -3.25
C THR A 79 -9.46 3.73 -2.41
N VAL A 80 -8.22 3.74 -1.99
CA VAL A 80 -7.64 2.71 -1.12
C VAL A 80 -7.29 3.32 0.23
N GLU A 81 -7.70 2.66 1.29
CA GLU A 81 -7.30 2.98 2.67
C GLU A 81 -6.29 1.94 3.15
N ALA A 82 -5.09 2.37 3.53
CA ALA A 82 -4.06 1.50 4.09
C ALA A 82 -3.10 2.26 4.99
N GLY A 83 -2.76 1.69 6.15
CA GLY A 83 -1.77 2.25 7.08
C GLY A 83 -2.07 3.67 7.59
N GLY A 84 -3.33 4.11 7.53
CA GLY A 84 -3.76 5.47 7.89
C GLY A 84 -3.71 6.47 6.72
N TYR A 85 -3.25 6.04 5.55
CA TYR A 85 -3.16 6.85 4.32
C TYR A 85 -4.26 6.53 3.33
N ILE A 86 -4.48 7.46 2.41
CA ILE A 86 -5.40 7.35 1.28
C ILE A 86 -4.59 7.24 -0.01
N PHE A 87 -4.92 6.25 -0.86
CA PHE A 87 -4.36 6.13 -2.20
C PHE A 87 -5.51 6.21 -3.20
N GLU A 88 -5.54 7.28 -3.98
CA GLU A 88 -6.62 7.57 -4.92
C GLU A 88 -6.22 7.18 -6.34
N GLY A 89 -7.00 6.29 -6.95
CA GLY A 89 -6.76 5.79 -8.30
C GLY A 89 -5.62 4.77 -8.40
N HIS A 90 -5.01 4.70 -9.57
CA HIS A 90 -4.05 3.67 -9.93
C HIS A 90 -2.61 3.98 -9.46
N VAL A 91 -2.45 4.27 -8.15
CA VAL A 91 -1.16 4.60 -7.55
C VAL A 91 -0.19 3.42 -7.70
N PRO A 92 1.04 3.64 -8.23
CA PRO A 92 2.07 2.61 -8.31
C PRO A 92 2.46 2.06 -6.94
N PHE A 93 2.72 0.76 -6.88
CA PHE A 93 3.00 0.10 -5.59
C PHE A 93 4.30 0.57 -4.95
N GLU A 94 5.28 0.99 -5.76
CA GLU A 94 6.52 1.59 -5.27
C GLU A 94 6.25 2.85 -4.45
N ALA A 95 5.30 3.70 -4.90
CA ALA A 95 4.90 4.89 -4.17
C ALA A 95 4.06 4.54 -2.93
N VAL A 96 3.17 3.53 -3.02
CA VAL A 96 2.42 3.02 -1.86
C VAL A 96 3.37 2.50 -0.78
N GLU A 97 4.33 1.66 -1.15
CA GLU A 97 5.30 1.06 -0.24
C GLU A 97 6.21 2.12 0.39
N ALA A 98 6.62 3.13 -0.37
CA ALA A 98 7.40 4.26 0.14
C ALA A 98 6.63 5.01 1.25
N VAL A 99 5.37 5.39 1.01
CA VAL A 99 4.55 6.08 2.01
C VAL A 99 4.34 5.22 3.26
N LEU A 100 4.07 3.93 3.11
CA LEU A 100 3.86 3.01 4.23
C LEU A 100 5.14 2.74 5.04
N THR A 101 6.32 2.99 4.44
CA THR A 101 7.62 2.82 5.09
C THR A 101 8.09 4.12 5.76
N ASP A 102 8.01 5.23 5.03
CA ASP A 102 8.60 6.52 5.45
C ASP A 102 7.66 7.34 6.33
N LEU A 103 6.36 7.02 6.31
CA LEU A 103 5.30 7.64 7.12
C LEU A 103 5.29 9.17 7.04
N PRO A 104 5.29 9.77 5.84
CA PRO A 104 5.31 11.23 5.69
C PRO A 104 4.04 11.90 6.22
N ASP A 105 4.12 13.19 6.59
CA ASP A 105 2.95 13.99 7.00
C ASP A 105 2.13 14.42 5.78
N ILE A 106 1.34 13.49 5.24
CA ILE A 106 0.39 13.70 4.15
C ILE A 106 -0.91 12.94 4.44
N ILE A 107 -2.02 13.33 3.80
CA ILE A 107 -3.25 12.53 3.84
C ILE A 107 -3.10 11.32 2.90
N GLY A 108 -2.50 11.51 1.73
CA GLY A 108 -2.33 10.41 0.80
C GLY A 108 -1.71 10.80 -0.53
N LEU A 109 -1.76 9.82 -1.46
CA LEU A 109 -1.30 9.95 -2.84
C LEU A 109 -2.48 9.80 -3.81
N ALA A 110 -2.38 10.46 -4.95
CA ALA A 110 -3.36 10.35 -6.02
C ALA A 110 -2.69 10.20 -7.40
N VAL A 111 -3.32 9.39 -8.26
CA VAL A 111 -3.09 9.39 -9.71
C VAL A 111 -4.39 9.86 -10.37
N PRO A 112 -4.49 11.13 -10.75
CA PRO A 112 -5.69 11.67 -11.37
C PRO A 112 -5.99 10.99 -12.71
N GLY A 113 -7.25 10.74 -12.98
CA GLY A 113 -7.66 10.03 -14.19
C GLY A 113 -7.30 8.54 -14.14
N MET A 114 -7.02 7.97 -15.31
CA MET A 114 -6.71 6.55 -15.50
C MET A 114 -5.62 6.41 -16.58
N PRO A 115 -4.38 6.84 -16.32
CA PRO A 115 -3.34 6.80 -17.33
C PRO A 115 -3.00 5.36 -17.72
N LEU A 116 -2.88 5.10 -19.02
CA LEU A 116 -2.39 3.81 -19.53
C LEU A 116 -1.01 3.53 -18.93
N GLY A 117 -0.72 2.25 -18.67
CA GLY A 117 0.51 1.82 -18.03
C GLY A 117 0.54 1.97 -16.51
N SER A 118 -0.45 2.66 -15.89
CA SER A 118 -0.60 2.61 -14.44
C SER A 118 -1.11 1.24 -13.98
N PRO A 119 -0.85 0.79 -12.76
CA PRO A 119 -1.22 -0.54 -12.29
C PRO A 119 -2.72 -0.83 -12.48
N GLY A 120 -3.06 -1.88 -13.23
CA GLY A 120 -4.45 -2.26 -13.54
C GLY A 120 -5.04 -1.60 -14.78
N MET A 121 -4.28 -0.73 -15.48
CA MET A 121 -4.69 -0.05 -16.70
C MET A 121 -4.03 -0.57 -17.99
N GLY A 122 -3.47 -1.78 -17.93
CA GLY A 122 -2.73 -2.39 -19.03
C GLY A 122 -1.24 -2.06 -19.00
N ASP A 123 -0.50 -2.64 -19.96
CA ASP A 123 0.94 -2.49 -20.05
C ASP A 123 1.29 -1.41 -21.09
N ASP A 124 1.95 -0.35 -20.64
CA ASP A 124 2.59 0.65 -21.50
C ASP A 124 3.96 1.00 -20.90
N PRO A 125 5.04 0.42 -21.43
CA PRO A 125 6.40 0.69 -20.92
C PRO A 125 6.88 2.13 -21.15
N SER A 126 6.17 2.89 -21.97
CA SER A 126 6.47 4.31 -22.24
C SER A 126 5.62 5.27 -21.40
N ALA A 127 4.72 4.74 -20.57
CA ALA A 127 3.82 5.56 -19.76
C ALA A 127 4.60 6.48 -18.81
N GLN A 128 4.20 7.74 -18.81
CA GLN A 128 4.70 8.74 -17.87
C GLN A 128 3.51 9.47 -17.23
N PHE A 129 3.46 9.49 -15.91
CA PHE A 129 2.45 10.22 -15.18
C PHE A 129 2.94 10.60 -13.79
N ASP A 130 2.37 11.66 -13.24
CA ASP A 130 2.69 12.14 -11.90
C ASP A 130 1.81 11.44 -10.87
N VAL A 131 2.42 11.07 -9.74
CA VAL A 131 1.74 10.70 -8.49
C VAL A 131 1.79 11.91 -7.59
N ILE A 132 0.63 12.38 -7.16
CA ILE A 132 0.47 13.64 -6.43
C ILE A 132 0.22 13.32 -4.96
N ALA A 133 1.05 13.83 -4.06
CA ALA A 133 0.75 13.84 -2.62
C ALA A 133 -0.24 14.96 -2.31
N PHE A 134 -1.14 14.74 -1.35
CA PHE A 134 -2.09 15.74 -0.89
C PHE A 134 -2.31 15.70 0.63
N GLY A 135 -2.68 16.83 1.18
CA GLY A 135 -2.85 17.03 2.62
C GLY A 135 -1.53 17.18 3.37
N GLY A 136 -1.60 17.53 4.68
CA GLY A 136 -0.40 17.77 5.49
C GLY A 136 0.58 18.73 4.84
N ASP A 137 1.85 18.36 4.79
CA ASP A 137 2.92 19.15 4.18
C ASP A 137 2.77 19.35 2.66
N ALA A 138 2.05 18.43 1.98
CA ALA A 138 1.80 18.54 0.53
C ALA A 138 0.68 19.55 0.18
N GLY A 139 -0.09 20.02 1.16
CA GLY A 139 -1.17 20.99 0.95
C GLY A 139 -2.23 20.50 -0.04
N ALA A 140 -2.51 21.33 -1.06
CA ALA A 140 -3.51 21.01 -2.10
C ALA A 140 -3.01 20.03 -3.16
N GLY A 141 -1.71 19.73 -3.19
CA GLY A 141 -1.09 18.74 -4.07
C GLY A 141 0.34 19.13 -4.46
N ALA A 142 1.25 18.18 -4.34
CA ALA A 142 2.64 18.26 -4.79
C ALA A 142 3.03 16.97 -5.49
N VAL A 143 3.92 17.04 -6.49
CA VAL A 143 4.43 15.83 -7.14
C VAL A 143 5.28 15.05 -6.15
N PHE A 144 4.87 13.82 -5.85
CA PHE A 144 5.57 12.90 -4.98
C PHE A 144 6.48 11.95 -5.76
N TYR A 145 5.99 11.47 -6.91
CA TYR A 145 6.65 10.47 -7.72
C TYR A 145 6.32 10.67 -9.20
N ARG A 146 7.28 10.42 -10.09
CA ARG A 146 7.06 10.43 -11.55
C ARG A 146 7.29 9.04 -12.11
N ALA A 147 6.21 8.37 -12.47
CA ALA A 147 6.28 7.06 -13.11
C ALA A 147 6.91 7.18 -14.51
N GLY A 148 7.71 6.17 -14.89
CA GLY A 148 8.38 6.10 -16.19
C GLY A 148 9.60 7.02 -16.33
N THR A 149 10.09 7.62 -15.24
CA THR A 149 11.34 8.40 -15.23
C THR A 149 12.48 7.62 -14.57
N ALA A 150 13.74 7.98 -14.91
CA ALA A 150 14.92 7.36 -14.32
C ALA A 150 15.15 7.72 -12.83
N ARG A 151 14.44 8.73 -12.32
CA ARG A 151 14.47 9.15 -10.91
C ARG A 151 13.06 9.13 -10.35
N PRO A 152 12.70 8.06 -9.63
CA PRO A 152 11.32 7.88 -9.16
C PRO A 152 10.88 8.83 -8.03
N PHE A 153 11.79 9.32 -7.19
CA PHE A 153 11.46 10.17 -6.05
C PHE A 153 12.27 11.47 -6.07
N ASP A 154 11.61 12.58 -6.36
CA ASP A 154 12.15 13.95 -6.26
C ASP A 154 11.63 14.61 -4.98
N ILE A 155 11.96 14.03 -3.81
CA ILE A 155 11.73 14.66 -2.50
C ILE A 155 13.05 15.15 -1.94
#